data_2ca8d82e75b8b0de21e4a254d8061aad
#
_entry.id   2ca8d82e75b8b0de21e4a254d8061aad
#
_cell.length_a   1.000
_cell.length_b   1.000
_cell.length_c   1.000
_cell.angle_alpha   90.00
_cell.angle_beta   90.00
_cell.angle_gamma   90.00
#
_symmetry.space_group_name_H-M   'P 1'
#
loop_
_entity.id
_entity.type
_entity.pdbx_description
1 polymer ?
#
loop_
_entity_poly.entity_id
_entity_poly.type
_entity_poly.pdbx_seq_one_letter_code
_entity_poly.pdbx_strand_id
1 'polypeptide(L)'
;MIKGVARSGGLLFGLELLVLAVLGIAGMALFLYLCIALGHLASKHRLLMSVVWYVVLSTALQVLLLLVMMGGGNVMPEALADAMVRWLDSTMQTITPMDAAHLMLRFCCVFELISDAVYFLVTRWILTHRLNLE
;
A
#
# COMPACT_ATOMS: atom_id res chain seq x y z
N MET A 1 10.37 -26.52 -26.47
CA MET A 1 10.56 -25.07 -26.31
C MET A 1 9.46 -24.40 -25.47
N ILE A 2 8.20 -24.83 -25.56
CA ILE A 2 7.06 -24.24 -24.83
C ILE A 2 7.11 -24.46 -23.30
N LYS A 3 7.67 -25.56 -22.81
CA LYS A 3 7.80 -25.86 -21.36
C LYS A 3 8.79 -24.94 -20.61
N GLY A 4 9.76 -24.37 -21.28
CA GLY A 4 10.73 -23.44 -20.69
C GLY A 4 10.14 -22.07 -20.41
N VAL A 5 9.32 -21.55 -21.32
CA VAL A 5 8.67 -20.23 -21.18
C VAL A 5 7.60 -20.23 -20.09
N ALA A 6 6.82 -21.30 -19.98
CA ALA A 6 5.83 -21.43 -18.90
C ALA A 6 6.50 -21.57 -17.51
N ARG A 7 7.67 -22.18 -17.43
CA ARG A 7 8.43 -22.34 -16.19
C ARG A 7 9.09 -21.03 -15.74
N SER A 8 9.58 -20.22 -16.68
CA SER A 8 10.14 -18.89 -16.38
C SER A 8 9.08 -17.88 -15.94
N GLY A 9 7.90 -17.91 -16.56
CA GLY A 9 6.78 -17.05 -16.14
C GLY A 9 6.28 -17.36 -14.73
N GLY A 10 6.18 -18.65 -14.37
CA GLY A 10 5.79 -19.07 -13.02
C GLY A 10 6.83 -18.72 -11.94
N LEU A 11 8.12 -18.78 -12.27
CA LEU A 11 9.19 -18.37 -11.35
C LEU A 11 9.20 -16.88 -11.12
N LEU A 12 9.01 -16.08 -12.16
CA LEU A 12 8.91 -14.61 -12.05
C LEU A 12 7.70 -14.20 -11.21
N PHE A 13 6.55 -14.82 -11.43
CA PHE A 13 5.36 -14.61 -10.62
C PHE A 13 5.58 -14.93 -9.15
N GLY A 14 6.21 -16.06 -8.86
CA GLY A 14 6.56 -16.46 -7.50
C GLY A 14 7.52 -15.47 -6.81
N LEU A 15 8.48 -14.94 -7.57
CA LEU A 15 9.44 -13.94 -7.07
C LEU A 15 8.77 -12.59 -6.80
N GLU A 16 7.88 -12.13 -7.67
CA GLU A 16 7.08 -10.91 -7.46
C GLU A 16 6.18 -11.04 -6.22
N LEU A 17 5.57 -12.20 -6.03
CA LEU A 17 4.72 -12.47 -4.88
C LEU A 17 5.53 -12.53 -3.58
N LEU A 18 6.75 -13.06 -3.62
CA LEU A 18 7.67 -13.08 -2.48
C LEU A 18 8.11 -11.65 -2.11
N VAL A 19 8.45 -10.83 -3.09
CA VAL A 19 8.79 -9.41 -2.86
C VAL A 19 7.62 -8.66 -2.22
N LEU A 20 6.40 -8.85 -2.74
CA LEU A 20 5.20 -8.23 -2.16
C LEU A 20 4.97 -8.70 -0.72
N ALA A 21 5.17 -9.98 -0.42
CA ALA A 21 5.02 -10.50 0.94
C ALA A 21 6.05 -9.88 1.91
N VAL A 22 7.30 -9.73 1.48
CA VAL A 22 8.37 -9.09 2.29
C VAL A 22 8.04 -7.62 2.54
N LEU A 23 7.62 -6.89 1.50
CA LEU A 23 7.19 -5.48 1.64
C LEU A 23 5.99 -5.37 2.59
N GLY A 24 4.96 -6.22 2.45
CA GLY A 24 3.80 -6.21 3.33
C GLY A 24 4.15 -6.47 4.79
N ILE A 25 5.09 -7.37 5.07
CA ILE A 25 5.58 -7.61 6.45
C ILE A 25 6.32 -6.36 6.97
N ALA A 26 7.16 -5.73 6.14
CA ALA A 26 7.88 -4.51 6.50
C ALA A 26 6.89 -3.36 6.76
N GLY A 27 5.89 -3.18 5.90
CA GLY A 27 4.83 -2.17 6.05
C GLY A 27 4.03 -2.36 7.33
N MET A 28 3.66 -3.59 7.65
CA MET A 28 2.97 -3.90 8.90
C MET A 28 3.82 -3.55 10.12
N ALA A 29 5.12 -3.86 10.09
CA ALA A 29 6.04 -3.51 11.17
C ALA A 29 6.18 -1.99 11.32
N LEU A 30 6.36 -1.25 10.21
CA LEU A 30 6.46 0.21 10.21
C LEU A 30 5.17 0.87 10.70
N PHE A 31 4.01 0.35 10.30
CA PHE A 31 2.71 0.83 10.78
C PHE A 31 2.56 0.63 12.31
N LEU A 32 2.98 -0.52 12.85
CA LEU A 32 2.99 -0.76 14.29
C LEU A 32 3.96 0.20 15.01
N TYR A 33 5.15 0.44 14.45
CA TYR A 33 6.10 1.42 15.00
C TYR A 33 5.50 2.84 15.02
N LEU A 34 4.79 3.23 13.98
CA LEU A 34 4.06 4.50 13.93
C LEU A 34 3.02 4.59 15.06
N CYS A 35 2.22 3.54 15.26
CA CYS A 35 1.23 3.51 16.33
C CYS A 35 1.85 3.58 17.73
N ILE A 36 2.99 2.92 17.92
CA ILE A 36 3.75 2.99 19.18
C ILE A 36 4.31 4.40 19.39
N ALA A 37 4.92 5.00 18.37
CA ALA A 37 5.47 6.36 18.43
C ALA A 37 4.37 7.38 18.79
N LEU A 38 3.18 7.27 18.20
CA LEU A 38 2.01 8.09 18.54
C LEU A 38 1.51 7.82 19.95
N GLY A 39 1.54 6.57 20.40
CA GLY A 39 1.16 6.19 21.77
C GLY A 39 2.08 6.79 22.83
N HIS A 40 3.37 6.93 22.52
CA HIS A 40 4.36 7.58 23.40
C HIS A 40 4.15 9.09 23.60
N LEU A 41 3.42 9.75 22.71
CA LEU A 41 3.01 11.15 22.88
C LEU A 41 2.01 11.35 24.04
N ALA A 42 1.35 10.28 24.49
CA ALA A 42 0.45 10.34 25.62
C ALA A 42 1.20 10.15 26.96
N SER A 43 0.98 11.06 27.90
CA SER A 43 1.67 11.05 29.19
C SER A 43 1.19 9.95 30.17
N LYS A 44 -0.07 9.48 30.03
CA LYS A 44 -0.68 8.40 30.82
C LYS A 44 -1.08 7.25 29.90
N HIS A 45 -0.83 6.01 30.31
CA HIS A 45 -1.26 4.79 29.61
C HIS A 45 -0.75 4.62 28.16
N ARG A 46 0.56 4.72 27.98
CA ARG A 46 1.26 4.66 26.66
C ARG A 46 0.85 3.45 25.81
N LEU A 47 0.75 2.25 26.41
CA LEU A 47 0.34 1.03 25.69
C LEU A 47 -1.11 1.10 25.20
N LEU A 48 -2.01 1.57 26.06
CA LEU A 48 -3.43 1.67 25.71
C LEU A 48 -3.64 2.68 24.58
N MET A 49 -2.91 3.80 24.62
CA MET A 49 -2.95 4.80 23.54
C MET A 49 -2.36 4.29 22.22
N SER A 50 -1.35 3.42 22.24
CA SER A 50 -0.85 2.79 21.01
C SER A 50 -1.91 1.93 20.36
N VAL A 51 -2.70 1.17 21.14
CA VAL A 51 -3.82 0.37 20.63
C VAL A 51 -4.93 1.27 20.07
N VAL A 52 -5.26 2.35 20.76
CA VAL A 52 -6.26 3.33 20.28
C VAL A 52 -5.82 3.92 18.95
N TRP A 53 -4.56 4.35 18.83
CA TRP A 53 -4.02 4.87 17.58
C TRP A 53 -4.01 3.84 16.45
N TYR A 54 -3.73 2.57 16.76
CA TYR A 54 -3.85 1.49 15.78
C TYR A 54 -5.28 1.39 15.22
N VAL A 55 -6.29 1.37 16.08
CA VAL A 55 -7.70 1.29 15.66
C VAL A 55 -8.11 2.53 14.89
N VAL A 56 -7.75 3.72 15.35
CA VAL A 56 -8.08 5.00 14.68
C VAL A 56 -7.43 5.08 13.30
N LEU A 57 -6.13 4.80 13.20
CA LEU A 57 -5.42 4.88 11.92
C LEU A 57 -5.90 3.81 10.94
N SER A 58 -6.11 2.57 11.38
CA SER A 58 -6.61 1.51 10.51
C SER A 58 -8.02 1.82 10.00
N THR A 59 -8.90 2.33 10.88
CA THR A 59 -10.26 2.72 10.48
C THR A 59 -10.22 3.93 9.53
N ALA A 60 -9.39 4.93 9.81
CA ALA A 60 -9.24 6.11 8.95
C ALA A 60 -8.73 5.72 7.56
N LEU A 61 -7.77 4.80 7.49
CA LEU A 61 -7.24 4.30 6.21
C LEU A 61 -8.31 3.53 5.42
N GLN A 62 -9.12 2.70 6.09
CA GLN A 62 -10.23 1.98 5.46
C GLN A 62 -11.30 2.92 4.94
N VAL A 63 -11.68 3.92 5.74
CA VAL A 63 -12.66 4.95 5.33
C VAL A 63 -12.13 5.77 4.17
N LEU A 64 -10.87 6.16 4.18
CA LEU A 64 -10.22 6.87 3.08
C LEU A 64 -10.24 6.04 1.80
N LEU A 65 -9.87 4.76 1.87
CA LEU A 65 -9.92 3.85 0.74
C LEU A 65 -11.33 3.71 0.17
N LEU A 66 -12.32 3.59 1.06
CA LEU A 66 -13.73 3.48 0.67
C LEU A 66 -14.23 4.78 0.01
N LEU A 67 -13.83 5.94 0.53
CA LEU A 67 -14.15 7.24 -0.07
C LEU A 67 -13.49 7.39 -1.46
N VAL A 68 -12.24 6.97 -1.61
CA VAL A 68 -11.55 6.98 -2.92
C VAL A 68 -12.25 6.04 -3.91
N MET A 69 -12.66 4.86 -3.46
CA MET A 69 -13.38 3.90 -4.30
C MET A 69 -14.79 4.38 -4.68
N MET A 70 -15.52 4.99 -3.75
CA MET A 70 -16.87 5.53 -4.03
C MET A 70 -16.84 6.90 -4.71
N GLY A 71 -15.89 7.75 -4.35
CA GLY A 71 -15.76 9.12 -4.86
C GLY A 71 -15.03 9.22 -6.19
N GLY A 72 -14.17 8.25 -6.51
CA GLY A 72 -13.38 8.25 -7.75
C GLY A 72 -14.24 8.33 -9.01
N GLY A 73 -15.45 7.76 -8.99
CA GLY A 73 -16.39 7.86 -10.10
C GLY A 73 -17.11 9.21 -10.22
N ASN A 74 -17.23 9.97 -9.13
CA ASN A 74 -18.01 11.22 -9.10
C ASN A 74 -17.14 12.49 -9.14
N VAL A 75 -15.83 12.38 -8.85
CA VAL A 75 -14.90 13.51 -8.79
C VAL A 75 -14.05 13.62 -10.05
N MET A 76 -13.96 12.52 -10.83
CA MET A 76 -13.23 12.53 -12.10
C MET A 76 -14.03 13.26 -13.18
N PRO A 77 -13.43 14.21 -13.93
CA PRO A 77 -14.06 14.75 -15.12
C PRO A 77 -14.43 13.61 -16.08
N GLU A 78 -15.64 13.64 -16.65
CA GLU A 78 -16.14 12.58 -17.56
C GLU A 78 -15.14 12.24 -18.67
N ALA A 79 -14.47 13.26 -19.22
CA ALA A 79 -13.46 13.09 -20.26
C ALA A 79 -12.24 12.26 -19.77
N LEU A 80 -11.85 12.37 -18.51
CA LEU A 80 -10.74 11.61 -17.92
C LEU A 80 -11.18 10.17 -17.59
N ALA A 81 -12.41 10.01 -17.09
CA ALA A 81 -13.02 8.71 -16.84
C ALA A 81 -13.13 7.91 -18.13
N ASP A 82 -13.65 8.52 -19.19
CA ASP A 82 -13.78 7.91 -20.51
C ASP A 82 -12.42 7.57 -21.16
N ALA A 83 -11.42 8.43 -20.97
CA ALA A 83 -10.06 8.16 -21.45
C ALA A 83 -9.45 6.97 -20.70
N MET A 84 -9.66 6.90 -19.40
CA MET A 84 -9.16 5.82 -18.56
C MET A 84 -9.85 4.48 -18.85
N VAL A 85 -11.17 4.50 -19.07
CA VAL A 85 -11.93 3.30 -19.47
C VAL A 85 -11.46 2.80 -20.83
N ARG A 86 -11.29 3.69 -21.82
CA ARG A 86 -10.78 3.33 -23.16
C ARG A 86 -9.36 2.78 -23.11
N TRP A 87 -8.50 3.38 -22.28
CA TRP A 87 -7.13 2.89 -22.09
C TRP A 87 -7.13 1.51 -21.43
N LEU A 88 -7.95 1.30 -20.39
CA LEU A 88 -8.13 0.01 -19.74
C LEU A 88 -8.66 -1.06 -20.70
N ASP A 89 -9.69 -0.73 -21.47
CA ASP A 89 -10.31 -1.66 -22.43
C ASP A 89 -9.33 -2.06 -23.53
N SER A 90 -8.63 -1.09 -24.12
CA SER A 90 -7.58 -1.36 -25.11
C SER A 90 -6.42 -2.20 -24.55
N THR A 91 -6.07 -1.97 -23.29
CA THR A 91 -5.01 -2.68 -22.61
C THR A 91 -5.45 -4.12 -22.26
N MET A 92 -6.68 -4.29 -21.77
CA MET A 92 -7.24 -5.60 -21.44
C MET A 92 -7.44 -6.51 -22.66
N GLN A 93 -7.70 -5.93 -23.85
CA GLN A 93 -7.83 -6.71 -25.09
C GLN A 93 -6.51 -7.23 -25.63
N THR A 94 -5.40 -6.58 -25.28
CA THR A 94 -4.05 -6.93 -25.78
C THR A 94 -3.20 -7.72 -24.80
N ILE A 95 -3.56 -7.73 -23.50
CA ILE A 95 -2.78 -8.35 -22.44
C ILE A 95 -3.33 -9.74 -22.11
N THR A 96 -2.43 -10.74 -22.00
CA THR A 96 -2.83 -12.05 -21.48
C THR A 96 -3.21 -11.94 -20.00
N PRO A 97 -4.08 -12.84 -19.46
CA PRO A 97 -4.41 -12.81 -18.04
C PRO A 97 -3.18 -12.88 -17.11
N MET A 98 -2.11 -13.50 -17.59
CA MET A 98 -0.85 -13.61 -16.85
C MET A 98 -0.10 -12.27 -16.80
N ASP A 99 -0.06 -11.53 -17.91
CA ASP A 99 0.58 -10.21 -17.97
C ASP A 99 -0.19 -9.18 -17.14
N ALA A 100 -1.52 -9.28 -17.12
CA ALA A 100 -2.37 -8.46 -16.25
C ALA A 100 -2.08 -8.72 -14.76
N ALA A 101 -1.89 -9.99 -14.37
CA ALA A 101 -1.52 -10.35 -13.00
C ALA A 101 -0.15 -9.78 -12.61
N HIS A 102 0.84 -9.88 -13.49
CA HIS A 102 2.17 -9.26 -13.27
C HIS A 102 2.09 -7.75 -13.14
N LEU A 103 1.31 -7.08 -13.99
CA LEU A 103 1.12 -5.63 -13.93
C LEU A 103 0.49 -5.21 -12.58
N MET A 104 -0.52 -5.95 -12.13
CA MET A 104 -1.20 -5.69 -10.86
C MET A 104 -0.28 -5.90 -9.67
N LEU A 105 0.52 -6.97 -9.67
CA LEU A 105 1.51 -7.23 -8.62
C LEU A 105 2.56 -6.12 -8.54
N ARG A 106 3.08 -5.65 -9.67
CA ARG A 106 4.05 -4.55 -9.71
C ARG A 106 3.45 -3.25 -9.20
N PHE A 107 2.20 -2.96 -9.57
CA PHE A 107 1.50 -1.80 -9.04
C PHE A 107 1.32 -1.87 -7.52
N CYS A 108 0.92 -3.03 -6.99
CA CYS A 108 0.84 -3.26 -5.54
C CYS A 108 2.19 -3.09 -4.85
N CYS A 109 3.29 -3.62 -5.42
CA CYS A 109 4.62 -3.47 -4.86
C CYS A 109 5.06 -1.99 -4.79
N VAL A 110 4.80 -1.20 -5.83
CA VAL A 110 5.13 0.23 -5.86
C VAL A 110 4.29 1.00 -4.83
N PHE A 111 3.00 0.69 -4.75
CA PHE A 111 2.10 1.31 -3.78
C PHE A 111 2.53 1.01 -2.33
N GLU A 112 2.87 -0.25 -2.04
CA GLU A 112 3.35 -0.68 -0.71
C GLU A 112 4.65 0.04 -0.36
N LEU A 113 5.59 0.12 -1.29
CA LEU A 113 6.88 0.80 -1.09
C LEU A 113 6.71 2.30 -0.78
N ILE A 114 5.77 2.97 -1.45
CA ILE A 114 5.43 4.37 -1.16
C ILE A 114 4.83 4.50 0.24
N SER A 115 3.92 3.60 0.61
CA SER A 115 3.29 3.58 1.93
C SER A 115 4.31 3.36 3.04
N ASP A 116 5.24 2.44 2.86
CA ASP A 116 6.35 2.17 3.78
C ASP A 116 7.25 3.39 3.96
N ALA A 117 7.58 4.07 2.88
CA ALA A 117 8.36 5.31 2.93
C ALA A 117 7.62 6.40 3.72
N VAL A 118 6.31 6.54 3.54
CA VAL A 118 5.49 7.50 4.29
C VAL A 118 5.47 7.14 5.78
N TYR A 119 5.23 5.88 6.13
CA TYR A 119 5.23 5.43 7.53
C TYR A 119 6.58 5.67 8.19
N PHE A 120 7.67 5.36 7.50
CA PHE A 120 9.03 5.61 8.00
C PHE A 120 9.30 7.10 8.22
N LEU A 121 8.97 7.96 7.25
CA LEU A 121 9.19 9.41 7.35
C LEU A 121 8.39 10.02 8.49
N VAL A 122 7.11 9.66 8.62
CA VAL A 122 6.24 10.17 9.69
C VAL A 122 6.74 9.70 11.05
N THR A 123 7.10 8.43 11.19
CA THR A 123 7.65 7.87 12.44
C THR A 123 8.94 8.57 12.82
N ARG A 124 9.86 8.73 11.88
CA ARG A 124 11.12 9.46 12.08
C ARG A 124 10.87 10.90 12.52
N TRP A 125 9.95 11.59 11.86
CA TRP A 125 9.60 12.98 12.19
C TRP A 125 9.05 13.11 13.61
N ILE A 126 8.16 12.20 14.04
CA ILE A 126 7.62 12.16 15.40
C ILE A 126 8.73 11.94 16.41
N LEU A 127 9.61 10.96 16.18
CA LEU A 127 10.70 10.63 17.09
C LEU A 127 11.69 11.78 17.25
N THR A 128 12.03 12.48 16.16
CA THR A 128 13.02 13.56 16.19
C THR A 128 12.49 14.87 16.74
N HIS A 129 11.21 15.20 16.51
CA HIS A 129 10.67 16.52 16.86
C HIS A 129 9.80 16.53 18.12
N ARG A 130 9.25 15.39 18.52
CA ARG A 130 8.30 15.31 19.64
C ARG A 130 8.82 14.57 20.85
N LEU A 131 9.75 13.67 20.69
CA LEU A 131 10.26 12.86 21.80
C LEU A 131 11.60 13.33 22.36
N ASN A 132 12.20 14.41 21.84
CA ASN A 132 13.43 15.03 22.36
C ASN A 132 14.28 14.02 23.17
N LEU A 133 14.78 12.99 22.46
CA LEU A 133 15.61 11.97 23.06
C LEU A 133 17.05 12.54 23.15
N GLU A 134 17.25 13.54 24.02
CA GLU A 134 18.54 13.91 24.58
C GLU A 134 18.73 13.25 25.94
#